data_9ed3b47ba877903ea258cc9dc0c9c639
#
_entry.id   9ed3b47ba877903ea258cc9dc0c9c639
#
_cell.length_a   1.000
_cell.length_b   1.000
_cell.length_c   1.000
_cell.angle_alpha   90.00
_cell.angle_beta   90.00
_cell.angle_gamma   90.00
#
_symmetry.space_group_name_H-M   'P 1'
#
loop_
_entity.id
_entity.type
_entity.pdbx_description
1 polymer ?
#
loop_
_entity_poly.entity_id
_entity_poly.type
_entity_poly.pdbx_seq_one_letter_code
_entity_poly.pdbx_strand_id
1 'polypeptide(L)'
;MLIGIIVLIILFLLDVYFIYISFYLEKKREDTRQKKYSDSIKEVKTELATYNFYTYPDEILISVNGKFANIKTKYIDIKENSKIDELVFDGVKQILSFNIKASKISFINSNYKEKDGVIFDDKDTVCYIYKTQTIEKLKALARNYNIKRSALKFFSNASYIQFTNKGILRISHPYNQDENNPKLVCPKKIDGIEVKLLEINYHNVDYLFLNDNIKQVIYEKDSKIRRIDLDKSKYLKIRNGNLVYRKYNLIISCFNDVRKIDKNSPKYYYKPPFSIEKNITFCRIKEK
;
A
#
# COMPACT_ATOMS: atom_id res chain seq x y z
N MET A 1 -36.97 24.15 -40.81
CA MET A 1 -35.74 23.38 -40.65
C MET A 1 -34.54 24.28 -40.26
N LEU A 2 -34.28 25.40 -40.95
CA LEU A 2 -33.14 26.28 -40.65
C LEU A 2 -33.15 26.87 -39.23
N ILE A 3 -34.30 27.34 -38.74
CA ILE A 3 -34.47 27.93 -37.40
C ILE A 3 -34.11 26.91 -36.28
N GLY A 4 -34.51 25.63 -36.44
CA GLY A 4 -34.17 24.59 -35.46
C GLY A 4 -32.66 24.29 -35.37
N ILE A 5 -31.94 24.37 -36.50
CA ILE A 5 -30.47 24.18 -36.53
C ILE A 5 -29.79 25.35 -35.83
N ILE A 6 -30.24 26.57 -36.04
CA ILE A 6 -29.67 27.76 -35.38
C ILE A 6 -29.88 27.69 -33.88
N VAL A 7 -31.06 27.29 -33.41
CA VAL A 7 -31.33 27.12 -31.96
C VAL A 7 -30.41 26.05 -31.34
N LEU A 8 -30.19 24.90 -32.01
CA LEU A 8 -29.27 23.87 -31.54
C LEU A 8 -27.83 24.35 -31.46
N ILE A 9 -27.39 25.14 -32.43
CA ILE A 9 -26.02 25.72 -32.41
C ILE A 9 -25.86 26.68 -31.23
N ILE A 10 -26.88 27.55 -31.00
CA ILE A 10 -26.82 28.48 -29.86
C ILE A 10 -26.80 27.73 -28.51
N LEU A 11 -27.62 26.71 -28.36
CA LEU A 11 -27.61 25.87 -27.13
C LEU A 11 -26.25 25.21 -26.92
N PHE A 12 -25.65 24.63 -27.97
CA PHE A 12 -24.33 24.02 -27.90
C PHE A 12 -23.24 25.04 -27.51
N LEU A 13 -23.28 26.25 -28.08
CA LEU A 13 -22.34 27.31 -27.73
C LEU A 13 -22.50 27.75 -26.27
N LEU A 14 -23.72 27.81 -25.76
CA LEU A 14 -24.01 28.12 -24.37
C LEU A 14 -23.47 27.03 -23.44
N ASP A 15 -23.64 25.75 -23.77
CA ASP A 15 -23.12 24.65 -22.97
C ASP A 15 -21.56 24.69 -22.92
N VAL A 16 -20.89 24.89 -24.06
CA VAL A 16 -19.45 25.05 -24.12
C VAL A 16 -18.97 26.26 -23.29
N TYR A 17 -19.71 27.37 -23.35
CA TYR A 17 -19.40 28.56 -22.55
C TYR A 17 -19.57 28.32 -21.05
N PHE A 18 -20.62 27.61 -20.62
CA PHE A 18 -20.80 27.23 -19.22
C PHE A 18 -19.73 26.28 -18.71
N ILE A 19 -19.32 25.29 -19.51
CA ILE A 19 -18.21 24.39 -19.19
C ILE A 19 -16.91 25.18 -19.03
N TYR A 20 -16.64 26.10 -19.96
CA TYR A 20 -15.44 26.95 -19.90
C TYR A 20 -15.42 27.85 -18.65
N ILE A 21 -16.54 28.50 -18.32
CA ILE A 21 -16.66 29.30 -17.10
C ILE A 21 -16.47 28.46 -15.86
N SER A 22 -17.08 27.28 -15.79
CA SER A 22 -16.95 26.36 -14.66
C SER A 22 -15.49 25.98 -14.43
N PHE A 23 -14.79 25.62 -15.49
CA PHE A 23 -13.36 25.28 -15.45
C PHE A 23 -12.49 26.47 -15.04
N TYR A 24 -12.77 27.66 -15.56
CA TYR A 24 -12.08 28.89 -15.21
C TYR A 24 -12.26 29.26 -13.73
N LEU A 25 -13.50 29.14 -13.21
CA LEU A 25 -13.79 29.44 -11.81
C LEU A 25 -13.14 28.43 -10.88
N GLU A 26 -13.13 27.16 -11.27
CA GLU A 26 -12.46 26.09 -10.49
C GLU A 26 -10.95 26.32 -10.43
N LYS A 27 -10.32 26.62 -11.57
CA LYS A 27 -8.89 26.97 -11.62
C LYS A 27 -8.59 28.21 -10.77
N LYS A 28 -9.39 29.27 -10.86
CA LYS A 28 -9.20 30.47 -10.04
C LYS A 28 -9.36 30.20 -8.54
N ARG A 29 -10.27 29.30 -8.16
CA ARG A 29 -10.41 28.87 -6.76
C ARG A 29 -9.17 28.09 -6.30
N GLU A 30 -8.66 27.21 -7.15
CA GLU A 30 -7.45 26.44 -6.90
C GLU A 30 -6.24 27.34 -6.73
N ASP A 31 -6.01 28.30 -7.66
CA ASP A 31 -4.91 29.27 -7.60
C ASP A 31 -4.99 30.13 -6.32
N THR A 32 -6.20 30.57 -5.95
CA THR A 32 -6.44 31.33 -4.71
C THR A 32 -6.13 30.49 -3.47
N ARG A 33 -6.49 29.21 -3.51
CA ARG A 33 -6.22 28.26 -2.42
C ARG A 33 -4.73 27.99 -2.29
N GLN A 34 -4.04 27.72 -3.42
CA GLN A 34 -2.59 27.51 -3.44
C GLN A 34 -1.83 28.75 -2.94
N LYS A 35 -2.26 29.94 -3.35
CA LYS A 35 -1.68 31.20 -2.85
C LYS A 35 -1.85 31.34 -1.34
N LYS A 36 -3.05 31.08 -0.81
CA LYS A 36 -3.28 31.07 0.66
C LYS A 36 -2.37 30.07 1.40
N TYR A 37 -2.15 28.88 0.84
CA TYR A 37 -1.22 27.91 1.43
C TYR A 37 0.21 28.39 1.37
N SER A 38 0.66 28.92 0.21
CA SER A 38 1.99 29.47 0.05
C SER A 38 2.27 30.62 1.05
N ASP A 39 1.33 31.56 1.16
CA ASP A 39 1.45 32.71 2.06
C ASP A 39 1.36 32.32 3.55
N SER A 40 0.86 31.11 3.88
CA SER A 40 0.76 30.61 5.23
C SER A 40 1.96 29.76 5.69
N ILE A 41 2.94 29.52 4.82
CA ILE A 41 4.14 28.77 5.20
C ILE A 41 4.96 29.59 6.19
N LYS A 42 5.25 28.95 7.33
CA LYS A 42 6.11 29.50 8.37
C LYS A 42 7.32 28.61 8.57
N GLU A 43 8.50 29.20 8.39
CA GLU A 43 9.76 28.56 8.75
C GLU A 43 10.12 28.89 10.19
N VAL A 44 10.49 27.86 10.96
CA VAL A 44 10.99 28.00 12.33
C VAL A 44 12.40 27.42 12.38
N LYS A 45 13.37 28.27 12.77
CA LYS A 45 14.76 27.87 13.00
C LYS A 45 15.05 27.90 14.48
N THR A 46 15.56 26.79 14.99
CA THR A 46 16.10 26.65 16.35
C THR A 46 17.57 26.27 16.25
N GLU A 47 18.29 26.24 17.34
CA GLU A 47 19.68 25.78 17.38
C GLU A 47 19.83 24.32 16.91
N LEU A 48 18.80 23.49 17.10
CA LEU A 48 18.87 22.05 16.87
C LEU A 48 18.09 21.57 15.65
N ALA A 49 17.17 22.38 15.11
CA ALA A 49 16.36 22.00 13.96
C ALA A 49 15.76 23.17 13.20
N THR A 50 15.45 22.92 11.94
CA THR A 50 14.61 23.79 11.11
C THR A 50 13.37 23.00 10.70
N TYR A 51 12.21 23.62 10.80
CA TYR A 51 10.95 23.00 10.35
C TYR A 51 10.01 24.04 9.76
N ASN A 52 9.17 23.56 8.83
CA ASN A 52 8.20 24.37 8.10
C ASN A 52 6.80 23.79 8.33
N PHE A 53 5.83 24.66 8.46
CA PHE A 53 4.45 24.24 8.56
C PHE A 53 3.51 25.28 7.96
N TYR A 54 2.34 24.82 7.52
CA TYR A 54 1.23 25.69 7.19
C TYR A 54 0.51 26.11 8.48
N THR A 55 0.35 27.41 8.66
CA THR A 55 -0.47 27.95 9.77
C THR A 55 -1.97 27.88 9.48
N TYR A 56 -2.33 27.69 8.23
CA TYR A 56 -3.70 27.52 7.77
C TYR A 56 -3.80 26.21 6.94
N PRO A 57 -4.81 25.33 7.12
CA PRO A 57 -5.99 25.53 7.99
C PRO A 57 -5.80 25.19 9.47
N ASP A 58 -4.85 24.44 9.93
CA ASP A 58 -4.72 24.01 11.32
C ASP A 58 -3.30 23.54 11.69
N GLU A 59 -2.30 24.29 11.29
CA GLU A 59 -0.90 23.99 11.58
C GLU A 59 -0.49 22.58 11.12
N ILE A 60 -0.28 22.45 9.81
CA ILE A 60 0.18 21.22 9.16
C ILE A 60 1.69 21.25 9.05
N LEU A 61 2.38 20.36 9.72
CA LEU A 61 3.82 20.20 9.55
C LEU A 61 4.14 19.58 8.20
N ILE A 62 4.93 20.28 7.37
CA ILE A 62 5.29 19.88 6.00
C ILE A 62 6.72 19.39 5.84
N SER A 63 7.65 19.84 6.70
CA SER A 63 9.03 19.37 6.71
C SER A 63 9.71 19.63 8.05
N VAL A 64 10.70 18.81 8.39
CA VAL A 64 11.55 18.99 9.56
C VAL A 64 12.92 18.37 9.33
N ASN A 65 13.99 19.13 9.70
CA ASN A 65 15.36 18.67 9.59
C ASN A 65 16.17 19.12 10.80
N GLY A 66 17.10 18.27 11.27
CA GLY A 66 18.00 18.62 12.36
C GLY A 66 18.26 17.48 13.34
N LYS A 67 18.64 17.85 14.57
CA LYS A 67 18.96 16.90 15.63
C LYS A 67 17.75 16.63 16.54
N PHE A 68 17.06 17.70 16.96
CA PHE A 68 15.95 17.59 17.90
C PHE A 68 14.90 18.66 17.63
N ALA A 69 13.63 18.27 17.63
CA ALA A 69 12.51 19.21 17.63
C ALA A 69 11.36 18.69 18.50
N ASN A 70 10.69 19.63 19.22
CA ASN A 70 9.42 19.40 19.88
C ASN A 70 8.39 20.28 19.18
N ILE A 71 7.43 19.65 18.48
CA ILE A 71 6.53 20.34 17.57
C ILE A 71 5.08 20.10 18.00
N LYS A 72 4.41 21.20 18.32
CA LYS A 72 2.98 21.21 18.58
C LYS A 72 2.23 21.42 17.27
N THR A 73 1.50 20.41 16.82
CA THR A 73 0.70 20.48 15.59
C THR A 73 -0.46 19.50 15.65
N LYS A 74 -1.58 19.84 15.01
CA LYS A 74 -2.74 18.95 14.90
C LYS A 74 -2.60 17.94 13.76
N TYR A 75 -1.91 18.32 12.68
CA TYR A 75 -1.80 17.53 11.46
C TYR A 75 -0.36 17.42 11.00
N ILE A 76 -0.03 16.28 10.41
CA ILE A 76 1.26 16.01 9.80
C ILE A 76 1.02 15.66 8.32
N ASP A 77 1.64 16.42 7.41
CA ASP A 77 1.61 16.16 5.95
C ASP A 77 3.00 16.32 5.36
N ILE A 78 3.90 15.37 5.67
CA ILE A 78 5.27 15.37 5.19
C ILE A 78 5.35 14.45 3.96
N LYS A 79 5.39 15.06 2.77
CA LYS A 79 5.50 14.38 1.48
C LYS A 79 6.93 14.17 1.04
N GLU A 80 7.79 15.11 1.37
CA GLU A 80 9.22 15.11 1.03
C GLU A 80 10.07 14.48 2.13
N ASN A 81 11.28 14.04 1.76
CA ASN A 81 12.20 13.41 2.71
C ASN A 81 12.62 14.38 3.81
N SER A 82 12.13 14.17 5.01
CA SER A 82 12.58 14.86 6.21
C SER A 82 13.55 13.98 7.00
N LYS A 83 14.57 14.60 7.60
CA LYS A 83 15.59 13.87 8.38
C LYS A 83 15.82 14.57 9.71
N ILE A 84 15.59 13.85 10.80
CA ILE A 84 15.79 14.35 12.16
C ILE A 84 16.22 13.21 13.07
N ASP A 85 17.06 13.49 14.08
CA ASP A 85 17.48 12.43 14.98
C ASP A 85 16.39 12.11 16.00
N GLU A 86 15.86 13.11 16.71
CA GLU A 86 14.76 12.94 17.65
C GLU A 86 13.63 13.94 17.38
N LEU A 87 12.40 13.47 17.38
CA LEU A 87 11.21 14.28 17.15
C LEU A 87 10.12 13.96 18.14
N VAL A 88 9.64 14.99 18.82
CA VAL A 88 8.49 14.93 19.73
C VAL A 88 7.33 15.66 19.06
N PHE A 89 6.22 14.98 18.92
CA PHE A 89 4.96 15.56 18.47
C PHE A 89 4.00 15.77 19.63
N ASP A 90 3.43 16.96 19.75
CA ASP A 90 2.40 17.27 20.75
C ASP A 90 1.08 17.66 20.07
N GLY A 91 0.00 16.98 20.47
CA GLY A 91 -1.37 17.28 20.07
C GLY A 91 -1.80 16.76 18.69
N VAL A 92 -1.08 15.83 18.09
CA VAL A 92 -1.39 15.31 16.74
C VAL A 92 -2.71 14.54 16.73
N LYS A 93 -3.64 14.99 15.89
CA LYS A 93 -4.94 14.35 15.65
C LYS A 93 -4.93 13.45 14.42
N GLN A 94 -4.18 13.85 13.35
CA GLN A 94 -4.17 13.11 12.11
C GLN A 94 -2.81 13.21 11.40
N ILE A 95 -2.38 12.09 10.82
CA ILE A 95 -1.24 12.00 9.93
C ILE A 95 -1.77 11.73 8.51
N LEU A 96 -1.52 12.64 7.59
CA LEU A 96 -1.93 12.55 6.18
C LEU A 96 -0.86 11.87 5.34
N SER A 97 0.40 12.31 5.49
CA SER A 97 1.57 11.66 4.92
C SER A 97 2.75 11.74 5.90
N PHE A 98 3.67 10.79 5.79
CA PHE A 98 4.74 10.64 6.78
C PHE A 98 6.02 10.12 6.13
N ASN A 99 6.82 11.01 5.57
CA ASN A 99 8.09 10.68 4.95
C ASN A 99 9.26 11.23 5.78
N ILE A 100 9.48 10.64 6.94
CA ILE A 100 10.51 11.05 7.91
C ILE A 100 11.49 9.91 8.14
N LYS A 101 12.79 10.23 8.12
CA LYS A 101 13.86 9.40 8.65
C LYS A 101 14.24 9.93 10.01
N ALA A 102 14.02 9.16 11.07
CA ALA A 102 14.32 9.54 12.43
C ALA A 102 14.90 8.38 13.24
N SER A 103 15.77 8.71 14.19
CA SER A 103 16.26 7.72 15.18
C SER A 103 15.21 7.45 16.25
N LYS A 104 14.45 8.49 16.64
CA LYS A 104 13.39 8.38 17.64
C LYS A 104 12.25 9.34 17.36
N ILE A 105 11.03 8.85 17.49
CA ILE A 105 9.81 9.65 17.41
C ILE A 105 8.99 9.38 18.67
N SER A 106 8.38 10.42 19.21
CA SER A 106 7.49 10.31 20.38
C SER A 106 6.24 11.15 20.15
N PHE A 107 5.11 10.71 20.71
CA PHE A 107 3.83 11.39 20.64
C PHE A 107 3.33 11.73 22.04
N ILE A 108 2.92 12.97 22.27
CA ILE A 108 2.37 13.48 23.51
C ILE A 108 0.98 14.07 23.20
N ASN A 109 -0.02 13.84 24.05
CA ASN A 109 -1.39 14.35 23.85
C ASN A 109 -1.95 14.07 22.45
N SER A 110 -1.65 12.91 21.90
CA SER A 110 -1.89 12.56 20.49
C SER A 110 -2.76 11.31 20.37
N ASN A 111 -3.45 11.18 19.22
CA ASN A 111 -4.15 9.96 18.84
C ASN A 111 -3.21 8.84 18.34
N TYR A 112 -1.91 9.07 18.43
CA TYR A 112 -0.89 8.13 17.96
C TYR A 112 0.07 7.75 19.07
N LYS A 113 0.64 6.57 18.95
CA LYS A 113 1.72 6.08 19.79
C LYS A 113 2.79 5.41 18.96
N GLU A 114 4.02 5.48 19.43
CA GLU A 114 5.17 4.83 18.77
C GLU A 114 5.65 3.66 19.61
N LYS A 115 6.01 2.57 18.94
CA LYS A 115 6.70 1.42 19.54
C LYS A 115 7.62 0.77 18.53
N ASP A 116 8.92 0.73 18.85
CA ASP A 116 9.96 0.03 18.06
C ASP A 116 10.02 0.44 16.56
N GLY A 117 9.84 1.71 16.27
CA GLY A 117 9.86 2.22 14.90
C GLY A 117 8.54 2.09 14.15
N VAL A 118 7.48 1.74 14.86
CA VAL A 118 6.11 1.58 14.31
C VAL A 118 5.17 2.57 14.98
N ILE A 119 4.38 3.25 14.18
CA ILE A 119 3.37 4.21 14.64
C ILE A 119 2.00 3.56 14.55
N PHE A 120 1.31 3.53 15.66
CA PHE A 120 -0.06 3.02 15.82
C PHE A 120 -1.03 4.17 16.07
N ASP A 121 -2.29 3.99 15.67
CA ASP A 121 -3.39 4.86 16.11
C ASP A 121 -3.94 4.42 17.48
N ASP A 122 -4.96 5.12 17.95
CA ASP A 122 -5.67 4.85 19.21
C ASP A 122 -6.40 3.49 19.24
N LYS A 123 -6.60 2.87 18.07
CA LYS A 123 -7.22 1.53 17.88
C LYS A 123 -6.20 0.42 17.68
N ASP A 124 -4.94 0.65 18.00
CA ASP A 124 -3.84 -0.29 17.75
C ASP A 124 -3.67 -0.68 16.27
N THR A 125 -4.05 0.20 15.35
CA THR A 125 -3.82 -0.03 13.92
C THR A 125 -2.44 0.49 13.54
N VAL A 126 -1.64 -0.30 12.83
CA VAL A 126 -0.35 0.14 12.28
C VAL A 126 -0.58 1.14 11.16
N CYS A 127 -0.18 2.39 11.39
CA CYS A 127 -0.35 3.49 10.44
C CYS A 127 0.89 3.72 9.58
N TYR A 128 2.07 3.72 10.21
CA TYR A 128 3.35 3.98 9.55
C TYR A 128 4.46 3.16 10.20
N ILE A 129 5.49 2.89 9.42
CA ILE A 129 6.73 2.26 9.88
C ILE A 129 7.87 3.18 9.41
N TYR A 130 8.62 3.77 10.34
CA TYR A 130 9.69 4.70 9.99
C TYR A 130 11.10 4.12 10.19
N LYS A 131 11.20 2.95 10.84
CA LYS A 131 12.43 2.17 10.95
C LYS A 131 12.29 0.85 10.22
N THR A 132 13.36 0.41 9.57
CA THR A 132 13.42 -0.91 8.94
C THR A 132 13.11 -2.00 9.95
N GLN A 133 12.22 -2.91 9.59
CA GLN A 133 11.81 -4.05 10.41
C GLN A 133 12.35 -5.35 9.83
N THR A 134 12.64 -6.32 10.70
CA THR A 134 12.95 -7.69 10.28
C THR A 134 11.68 -8.36 9.75
N ILE A 135 11.84 -9.39 8.91
CA ILE A 135 10.71 -10.18 8.39
C ILE A 135 9.88 -10.76 9.53
N GLU A 136 10.51 -11.23 10.61
CA GLU A 136 9.80 -11.81 11.76
C GLU A 136 8.95 -10.77 12.51
N LYS A 137 9.44 -9.54 12.66
CA LYS A 137 8.64 -8.44 13.23
C LYS A 137 7.49 -8.06 12.30
N LEU A 138 7.71 -7.96 10.98
CA LEU A 138 6.64 -7.70 10.02
C LEU A 138 5.57 -8.80 10.04
N LYS A 139 5.96 -10.09 10.15
CA LYS A 139 5.00 -11.19 10.33
C LYS A 139 4.19 -11.04 11.61
N ALA A 140 4.83 -10.69 12.72
CA ALA A 140 4.14 -10.48 13.99
C ALA A 140 3.12 -9.32 13.89
N LEU A 141 3.49 -8.21 13.27
CA LEU A 141 2.58 -7.10 13.00
C LEU A 141 1.43 -7.54 12.09
N ALA A 142 1.73 -8.22 10.99
CA ALA A 142 0.74 -8.70 10.01
C ALA A 142 -0.28 -9.68 10.60
N ARG A 143 0.11 -10.45 11.61
CA ARG A 143 -0.75 -11.41 12.31
C ARG A 143 -1.68 -10.76 13.32
N ASN A 144 -1.14 -9.80 14.09
CA ASN A 144 -1.76 -9.35 15.34
C ASN A 144 -2.49 -8.01 15.20
N TYR A 145 -2.20 -7.25 14.16
CA TYR A 145 -2.71 -5.90 14.01
C TYR A 145 -3.47 -5.68 12.70
N ASN A 146 -4.36 -4.69 12.69
CA ASN A 146 -4.87 -4.10 11.49
C ASN A 146 -3.79 -3.17 10.88
N ILE A 147 -3.64 -3.18 9.56
CA ILE A 147 -2.62 -2.40 8.85
C ILE A 147 -3.30 -1.31 8.03
N LYS A 148 -2.89 -0.06 8.16
CA LYS A 148 -3.32 1.02 7.26
C LYS A 148 -2.66 0.87 5.89
N ARG A 149 -3.34 1.31 4.83
CA ARG A 149 -2.77 1.33 3.46
C ARG A 149 -1.45 2.09 3.38
N SER A 150 -1.29 3.14 4.16
CA SER A 150 -0.05 3.92 4.26
C SER A 150 1.18 3.11 4.69
N ALA A 151 0.97 2.03 5.43
CA ALA A 151 2.05 1.15 5.89
C ALA A 151 2.34 -0.03 4.95
N LEU A 152 1.52 -0.29 3.93
CA LEU A 152 1.63 -1.47 3.07
C LEU A 152 2.99 -1.59 2.37
N LYS A 153 3.63 -0.46 2.01
CA LYS A 153 4.95 -0.45 1.37
C LYS A 153 6.03 -1.20 2.18
N PHE A 154 5.88 -1.27 3.51
CA PHE A 154 6.82 -1.95 4.39
C PHE A 154 6.55 -3.46 4.51
N PHE A 155 5.30 -3.87 4.31
CA PHE A 155 4.89 -5.27 4.26
C PHE A 155 5.12 -5.89 2.88
N SER A 156 5.26 -5.05 1.88
CA SER A 156 5.47 -5.46 0.51
C SER A 156 6.54 -4.53 -0.08
N ASN A 157 7.73 -5.03 -0.31
CA ASN A 157 8.77 -4.29 -1.02
C ASN A 157 8.43 -4.21 -2.53
N ALA A 158 7.15 -4.06 -2.86
CA ALA A 158 6.64 -4.02 -4.20
C ALA A 158 6.51 -2.57 -4.68
N SER A 159 6.68 -2.36 -5.97
CA SER A 159 6.64 -1.04 -6.60
C SER A 159 5.23 -0.47 -6.72
N TYR A 160 4.25 -1.35 -6.86
CA TYR A 160 2.84 -0.96 -6.94
C TYR A 160 1.97 -1.87 -6.05
N ILE A 161 1.12 -1.25 -5.24
CA ILE A 161 0.23 -1.96 -4.31
C ILE A 161 -1.18 -1.37 -4.41
N GLN A 162 -2.15 -2.23 -4.64
CA GLN A 162 -3.57 -1.88 -4.63
C GLN A 162 -4.33 -2.81 -3.69
N PHE A 163 -5.22 -2.26 -2.88
CA PHE A 163 -6.13 -3.04 -2.05
C PHE A 163 -7.58 -2.64 -2.30
N THR A 164 -8.46 -3.61 -2.47
CA THR A 164 -9.87 -3.40 -2.77
C THR A 164 -10.77 -3.68 -1.58
N ASN A 165 -11.96 -3.09 -1.56
CA ASN A 165 -12.98 -3.34 -0.53
C ASN A 165 -13.50 -4.80 -0.50
N LYS A 166 -13.17 -5.60 -1.52
CA LYS A 166 -13.48 -7.04 -1.56
C LYS A 166 -12.42 -7.91 -0.88
N GLY A 167 -11.37 -7.31 -0.33
CA GLY A 167 -10.27 -8.03 0.31
C GLY A 167 -9.24 -8.59 -0.68
N ILE A 168 -9.08 -7.98 -1.85
CA ILE A 168 -8.10 -8.35 -2.86
C ILE A 168 -6.88 -7.44 -2.71
N LEU A 169 -5.73 -8.03 -2.42
CA LEU A 169 -4.44 -7.36 -2.41
C LEU A 169 -3.72 -7.65 -3.72
N ARG A 170 -3.45 -6.61 -4.50
CA ARG A 170 -2.71 -6.67 -5.76
C ARG A 170 -1.36 -6.03 -5.57
N ILE A 171 -0.34 -6.73 -6.02
CA ILE A 171 1.05 -6.27 -6.01
C ILE A 171 1.65 -6.52 -7.37
N SER A 172 2.19 -5.47 -7.98
CA SER A 172 2.72 -5.55 -9.33
C SER A 172 3.98 -4.72 -9.51
N HIS A 173 4.68 -5.05 -10.57
CA HIS A 173 5.81 -4.31 -11.09
C HIS A 173 5.28 -3.12 -11.93
N PRO A 174 5.78 -1.90 -11.77
CA PRO A 174 5.48 -0.84 -12.72
C PRO A 174 6.16 -1.16 -14.06
N TYR A 175 5.49 -0.85 -15.15
CA TYR A 175 6.05 -0.92 -16.49
C TYR A 175 7.40 -0.19 -16.54
N ASN A 176 8.45 -0.83 -16.99
CA ASN A 176 9.80 -0.30 -17.26
C ASN A 176 10.74 -0.06 -16.05
N GLN A 177 10.65 -0.81 -14.97
CA GLN A 177 11.69 -0.77 -13.93
C GLN A 177 12.38 -2.11 -13.73
N ASP A 178 13.68 -2.07 -13.37
CA ASP A 178 14.48 -3.23 -13.02
C ASP A 178 13.81 -4.10 -11.97
N GLU A 179 13.90 -5.41 -12.14
CA GLU A 179 13.29 -6.43 -11.28
C GLU A 179 13.84 -6.39 -9.85
N ASN A 180 13.27 -5.57 -9.00
CA ASN A 180 13.43 -5.76 -7.57
C ASN A 180 12.60 -6.99 -7.15
N ASN A 181 13.27 -8.04 -6.71
CA ASN A 181 12.62 -9.23 -6.17
C ASN A 181 11.95 -8.90 -4.82
N PRO A 182 10.62 -8.70 -4.76
CA PRO A 182 9.97 -8.22 -3.55
C PRO A 182 9.94 -9.29 -2.47
N LYS A 183 9.96 -8.82 -1.21
CA LYS A 183 9.65 -9.60 -0.03
C LYS A 183 8.26 -9.19 0.44
N LEU A 184 7.32 -10.12 0.42
CA LEU A 184 5.92 -9.86 0.67
C LEU A 184 5.50 -10.51 1.98
N VAL A 185 5.03 -9.70 2.93
CA VAL A 185 4.37 -10.16 4.15
C VAL A 185 2.91 -9.77 4.08
N CYS A 186 2.03 -10.73 3.80
CA CYS A 186 0.61 -10.47 3.60
C CYS A 186 -0.10 -10.27 4.96
N PRO A 187 -0.63 -9.08 5.27
CA PRO A 187 -1.35 -8.83 6.52
C PRO A 187 -2.72 -9.51 6.53
N LYS A 188 -3.26 -9.77 7.74
CA LYS A 188 -4.62 -10.32 7.90
C LYS A 188 -5.70 -9.31 7.54
N LYS A 189 -5.51 -8.06 7.95
CA LYS A 189 -6.47 -6.96 7.74
C LYS A 189 -5.76 -5.71 7.27
N ILE A 190 -6.38 -5.03 6.33
CA ILE A 190 -5.97 -3.73 5.82
C ILE A 190 -7.19 -2.82 5.90
N ASP A 191 -7.06 -1.66 6.58
CA ASP A 191 -8.16 -0.73 6.86
C ASP A 191 -9.41 -1.44 7.42
N GLY A 192 -9.21 -2.44 8.29
CA GLY A 192 -10.28 -3.24 8.88
C GLY A 192 -10.84 -4.36 7.99
N ILE A 193 -10.48 -4.42 6.71
CA ILE A 193 -10.97 -5.42 5.75
C ILE A 193 -10.01 -6.62 5.71
N GLU A 194 -10.54 -7.84 5.81
CA GLU A 194 -9.75 -9.06 5.70
C GLU A 194 -9.15 -9.23 4.29
N VAL A 195 -7.87 -9.59 4.23
CA VAL A 195 -7.21 -9.96 2.98
C VAL A 195 -7.51 -11.41 2.67
N LYS A 196 -8.26 -11.66 1.58
CA LYS A 196 -8.76 -13.00 1.21
C LYS A 196 -8.13 -13.54 -0.06
N LEU A 197 -7.66 -12.65 -0.93
CA LEU A 197 -7.06 -12.98 -2.20
C LEU A 197 -5.81 -12.13 -2.42
N LEU A 198 -4.75 -12.76 -2.91
CA LEU A 198 -3.50 -12.12 -3.28
C LEU A 198 -3.27 -12.30 -4.78
N GLU A 199 -3.11 -11.20 -5.50
CA GLU A 199 -2.71 -11.17 -6.90
C GLU A 199 -1.27 -10.66 -6.99
N ILE A 200 -0.37 -11.46 -7.57
CA ILE A 200 1.05 -11.17 -7.71
C ILE A 200 1.38 -11.07 -9.18
N ASN A 201 1.84 -9.90 -9.60
CA ASN A 201 2.28 -9.62 -10.95
C ASN A 201 3.77 -9.27 -10.97
N TYR A 202 4.59 -10.26 -10.64
CA TYR A 202 6.05 -10.21 -10.59
C TYR A 202 6.64 -11.48 -11.14
N HIS A 203 7.70 -11.37 -11.95
CA HIS A 203 8.43 -12.54 -12.44
C HIS A 203 9.17 -13.27 -11.32
N ASN A 204 9.77 -12.54 -10.41
CA ASN A 204 10.51 -13.12 -9.29
C ASN A 204 10.06 -12.52 -7.96
N VAL A 205 9.80 -13.37 -6.98
CA VAL A 205 9.47 -13.00 -5.60
C VAL A 205 10.44 -13.72 -4.67
N ASP A 206 11.23 -12.97 -3.90
CA ASP A 206 12.22 -13.55 -3.00
C ASP A 206 11.58 -14.28 -1.82
N TYR A 207 10.54 -13.66 -1.26
CA TYR A 207 9.89 -14.16 -0.08
C TYR A 207 8.41 -13.83 -0.08
N LEU A 208 7.58 -14.81 0.24
CA LEU A 208 6.15 -14.65 0.38
C LEU A 208 5.67 -15.26 1.71
N PHE A 209 5.08 -14.44 2.56
CA PHE A 209 4.34 -14.88 3.73
C PHE A 209 2.84 -14.73 3.50
N LEU A 210 2.09 -15.81 3.66
CA LEU A 210 0.64 -15.87 3.54
C LEU A 210 0.00 -16.03 4.92
N ASN A 211 -0.91 -15.14 5.28
CA ASN A 211 -1.71 -15.28 6.48
C ASN A 211 -2.80 -16.37 6.31
N ASP A 212 -3.43 -16.76 7.42
CA ASP A 212 -4.43 -17.81 7.50
C ASP A 212 -5.77 -17.50 6.80
N ASN A 213 -6.07 -16.21 6.48
CA ASN A 213 -7.30 -15.79 5.81
C ASN A 213 -7.24 -15.94 4.29
N ILE A 214 -6.03 -16.07 3.71
CA ILE A 214 -5.86 -16.16 2.26
C ILE A 214 -6.53 -17.42 1.74
N LYS A 215 -7.52 -17.22 0.86
CA LYS A 215 -8.26 -18.28 0.20
C LYS A 215 -7.68 -18.63 -1.16
N GLN A 216 -7.09 -17.64 -1.83
CA GLN A 216 -6.58 -17.76 -3.19
C GLN A 216 -5.35 -16.89 -3.41
N VAL A 217 -4.40 -17.42 -4.17
CA VAL A 217 -3.25 -16.70 -4.71
C VAL A 217 -3.27 -16.82 -6.22
N ILE A 218 -3.16 -15.69 -6.91
CA ILE A 218 -3.08 -15.60 -8.37
C ILE A 218 -1.73 -14.98 -8.70
N TYR A 219 -1.00 -15.55 -9.64
CA TYR A 219 0.26 -14.99 -10.12
C TYR A 219 0.46 -15.30 -11.60
N GLU A 220 1.32 -14.54 -12.25
CA GLU A 220 1.65 -14.69 -13.66
C GLU A 220 2.31 -16.06 -13.94
N LYS A 221 2.15 -16.51 -15.17
CA LYS A 221 2.57 -17.84 -15.67
C LYS A 221 4.01 -18.18 -15.33
N ASP A 222 4.90 -17.22 -15.46
CA ASP A 222 6.35 -17.42 -15.32
C ASP A 222 6.91 -16.91 -13.99
N SER A 223 6.01 -16.56 -13.05
CA SER A 223 6.41 -16.08 -11.72
C SER A 223 7.13 -17.17 -10.92
N LYS A 224 8.30 -16.81 -10.38
CA LYS A 224 9.09 -17.67 -9.49
C LYS A 224 9.04 -17.10 -8.08
N ILE A 225 8.69 -17.93 -7.11
CA ILE A 225 8.74 -17.57 -5.70
C ILE A 225 9.84 -18.41 -5.04
N ARG A 226 10.88 -17.73 -4.52
CA ARG A 226 12.05 -18.42 -3.96
C ARG A 226 11.73 -19.11 -2.62
N ARG A 227 11.00 -18.40 -1.77
CA ARG A 227 10.60 -18.91 -0.46
C ARG A 227 9.18 -18.49 -0.11
N ILE A 228 8.42 -19.45 0.42
CA ILE A 228 7.07 -19.22 0.91
C ILE A 228 6.92 -19.74 2.33
N ASP A 229 6.31 -18.93 3.19
CA ASP A 229 5.84 -19.30 4.52
C ASP A 229 4.33 -19.07 4.59
N LEU A 230 3.64 -19.95 5.31
CA LEU A 230 2.19 -19.95 5.43
C LEU A 230 1.79 -20.15 6.88
N ASP A 231 0.88 -19.32 7.39
CA ASP A 231 0.19 -19.58 8.67
C ASP A 231 -0.76 -20.79 8.55
N LYS A 232 -1.26 -21.27 9.70
CA LYS A 232 -2.23 -22.38 9.76
C LYS A 232 -3.50 -22.01 8.99
N SER A 233 -3.48 -22.15 7.67
CA SER A 233 -4.60 -21.85 6.80
C SER A 233 -5.59 -23.01 6.71
N LYS A 234 -6.90 -22.69 6.69
CA LYS A 234 -7.97 -23.66 6.39
C LYS A 234 -8.01 -24.02 4.90
N TYR A 235 -7.50 -23.14 4.04
CA TYR A 235 -7.64 -23.22 2.58
C TYR A 235 -6.39 -23.74 1.89
N LEU A 236 -5.21 -23.36 2.39
CA LEU A 236 -3.93 -23.60 1.75
C LEU A 236 -3.03 -24.48 2.63
N LYS A 237 -2.09 -25.19 2.00
CA LYS A 237 -0.98 -25.90 2.66
C LYS A 237 0.25 -25.85 1.75
N ILE A 238 1.43 -26.01 2.33
CA ILE A 238 2.65 -26.25 1.59
C ILE A 238 2.95 -27.74 1.63
N ARG A 239 3.20 -28.35 0.48
CA ARG A 239 3.60 -29.76 0.34
C ARG A 239 4.72 -29.86 -0.69
N ASN A 240 5.86 -30.42 -0.30
CA ASN A 240 7.05 -30.58 -1.16
C ASN A 240 7.44 -29.28 -1.90
N GLY A 241 7.41 -28.14 -1.19
CA GLY A 241 7.71 -26.82 -1.79
C GLY A 241 6.60 -26.26 -2.71
N ASN A 242 5.44 -26.89 -2.78
CA ASN A 242 4.33 -26.41 -3.61
C ASN A 242 3.20 -25.84 -2.74
N LEU A 243 2.55 -24.79 -3.20
CA LEU A 243 1.33 -24.26 -2.60
C LEU A 243 0.14 -25.07 -3.13
N VAL A 244 -0.66 -25.60 -2.21
CA VAL A 244 -1.73 -26.57 -2.52
C VAL A 244 -3.02 -26.14 -1.85
N TYR A 245 -4.16 -26.18 -2.59
CA TYR A 245 -5.50 -26.07 -2.04
C TYR A 245 -5.85 -27.32 -1.22
N ARG A 246 -6.18 -27.16 0.06
CA ARG A 246 -6.50 -28.29 0.95
C ARG A 246 -7.71 -29.09 0.47
N LYS A 247 -8.80 -28.39 0.11
CA LYS A 247 -10.07 -29.02 -0.26
C LYS A 247 -9.97 -29.97 -1.45
N TYR A 248 -9.17 -29.60 -2.44
CA TYR A 248 -9.08 -30.36 -3.69
C TYR A 248 -7.73 -31.05 -3.85
N ASN A 249 -6.82 -30.88 -2.88
CA ASN A 249 -5.42 -31.31 -2.97
C ASN A 249 -4.73 -30.85 -4.26
N LEU A 250 -5.03 -29.65 -4.70
CA LEU A 250 -4.69 -29.09 -5.99
C LEU A 250 -3.48 -28.19 -5.88
N ILE A 251 -2.46 -28.42 -6.69
CA ILE A 251 -1.28 -27.57 -6.76
C ILE A 251 -1.65 -26.25 -7.43
N ILE A 252 -1.40 -25.13 -6.72
CA ILE A 252 -1.59 -23.78 -7.25
C ILE A 252 -0.28 -23.27 -7.85
N SER A 253 0.87 -23.65 -7.25
CA SER A 253 2.18 -23.17 -7.64
C SER A 253 3.27 -24.16 -7.33
N CYS A 254 4.23 -24.25 -8.22
CA CYS A 254 5.47 -25.01 -8.05
C CYS A 254 6.61 -24.01 -7.77
N PHE A 255 7.19 -24.06 -6.57
CA PHE A 255 8.28 -23.17 -6.16
C PHE A 255 9.67 -23.70 -6.46
N ASN A 256 9.78 -25.01 -6.69
CA ASN A 256 11.04 -25.68 -7.00
C ASN A 256 10.95 -26.39 -8.35
N ASP A 257 12.12 -26.61 -8.93
CA ASP A 257 12.31 -27.36 -10.16
C ASP A 257 11.34 -28.56 -10.22
N VAL A 258 10.54 -28.64 -11.26
CA VAL A 258 9.45 -29.61 -11.50
C VAL A 258 9.87 -31.08 -11.29
N ARG A 259 11.19 -31.34 -11.21
CA ARG A 259 11.80 -32.68 -11.05
C ARG A 259 11.56 -33.37 -9.70
N LYS A 260 10.98 -32.66 -8.69
CA LYS A 260 10.75 -33.20 -7.34
C LYS A 260 9.29 -33.39 -6.97
N ILE A 261 8.39 -33.51 -7.94
CA ILE A 261 6.99 -33.79 -7.65
C ILE A 261 6.85 -35.27 -7.34
N ASP A 262 6.45 -35.56 -6.10
CA ASP A 262 6.15 -36.91 -5.64
C ASP A 262 5.08 -37.56 -6.53
N LYS A 263 5.24 -38.87 -6.85
CA LYS A 263 4.26 -39.68 -7.61
C LYS A 263 2.83 -39.65 -7.02
N ASN A 264 2.69 -39.29 -5.76
CA ASN A 264 1.42 -39.10 -5.06
C ASN A 264 0.86 -37.67 -5.14
N SER A 265 1.46 -36.79 -5.92
CA SER A 265 0.96 -35.42 -6.12
C SER A 265 -0.34 -35.45 -6.93
N PRO A 266 -1.30 -34.59 -6.61
CA PRO A 266 -2.60 -34.60 -7.26
C PRO A 266 -2.47 -34.27 -8.75
N LYS A 267 -3.19 -35.04 -9.58
CA LYS A 267 -3.17 -34.93 -11.05
C LYS A 267 -4.00 -33.78 -11.62
N TYR A 268 -4.58 -32.92 -10.81
CA TYR A 268 -5.61 -31.97 -11.24
C TYR A 268 -5.18 -30.53 -11.13
N TYR A 269 -5.53 -29.76 -12.16
CA TYR A 269 -5.33 -28.32 -12.27
C TYR A 269 -6.65 -27.59 -12.06
N TYR A 270 -6.66 -26.56 -11.24
CA TYR A 270 -7.84 -25.75 -11.02
C TYR A 270 -7.99 -24.69 -12.10
N LYS A 271 -9.10 -24.75 -12.82
CA LYS A 271 -9.60 -23.65 -13.61
C LYS A 271 -10.44 -22.78 -12.68
N PRO A 272 -10.05 -21.51 -12.37
CA PRO A 272 -10.87 -20.69 -11.48
C PRO A 272 -12.28 -20.54 -12.07
N PRO A 273 -13.34 -20.54 -11.22
CA PRO A 273 -14.72 -20.44 -11.67
C PRO A 273 -15.09 -19.07 -12.25
N PHE A 274 -14.16 -18.13 -12.26
CA PHE A 274 -14.35 -16.80 -12.82
C PHE A 274 -13.42 -16.61 -14.00
N SER A 275 -13.98 -16.16 -15.11
CA SER A 275 -13.26 -15.69 -16.29
C SER A 275 -12.46 -14.43 -15.94
N ILE A 276 -11.32 -14.61 -15.28
CA ILE A 276 -10.30 -13.59 -15.21
C ILE A 276 -9.45 -13.77 -16.45
N GLU A 277 -9.39 -12.72 -17.23
CA GLU A 277 -8.72 -12.54 -18.51
C GLU A 277 -7.67 -13.58 -18.92
N LYS A 278 -7.71 -13.92 -20.17
CA LYS A 278 -7.09 -14.96 -21.01
C LYS A 278 -5.62 -15.37 -20.78
N ASN A 279 -4.91 -14.88 -19.75
CA ASN A 279 -3.45 -15.03 -19.60
C ASN A 279 -2.95 -15.81 -18.39
N ILE A 280 -3.83 -16.40 -17.57
CA ILE A 280 -3.39 -17.26 -16.46
C ILE A 280 -3.20 -18.67 -16.99
N THR A 281 -1.96 -19.04 -17.26
CA THR A 281 -1.60 -20.40 -17.64
C THR A 281 -1.13 -21.14 -16.39
N PHE A 282 -1.85 -22.19 -16.01
CA PHE A 282 -1.41 -23.11 -14.97
C PHE A 282 -0.27 -23.99 -15.51
N CYS A 283 0.74 -24.23 -14.69
CA CYS A 283 1.79 -25.20 -15.06
C CYS A 283 1.15 -26.57 -15.26
N ARG A 284 1.12 -27.03 -16.49
CA ARG A 284 0.71 -28.39 -16.82
C ARG A 284 1.92 -29.30 -16.68
N ILE A 285 1.94 -30.10 -15.64
CA ILE A 285 2.95 -31.16 -15.53
C ILE A 285 2.57 -32.22 -16.53
N LYS A 286 3.34 -32.36 -17.61
CA LYS A 286 3.26 -33.56 -18.46
C LYS A 286 4.04 -34.65 -17.74
N GLU A 287 3.36 -35.73 -17.40
CA GLU A 287 4.02 -36.99 -17.08
C GLU A 287 4.82 -37.42 -18.34
N LYS A 288 6.11 -37.68 -18.18
CA LYS A 288 6.90 -38.48 -19.12
C LYS A 288 6.81 -39.93 -18.70
#